data_3c81e0e2d162f0823ba2fbb61441c86e
#
_entry.id   3c81e0e2d162f0823ba2fbb61441c86e
#
_cell.length_a   1.000
_cell.length_b   1.000
_cell.length_c   1.000
_cell.angle_alpha   90.00
_cell.angle_beta   90.00
_cell.angle_gamma   90.00
#
_symmetry.space_group_name_H-M   'P 1'
#
loop_
_entity.id
_entity.type
_entity.pdbx_description
1 polymer ?
#
loop_
_entity_poly.entity_id
_entity_poly.type
_entity_poly.pdbx_seq_one_letter_code
_entity_poly.pdbx_strand_id
1 'polypeptide(L)'
;MKRLIYFAAAVGMLFITACGEKENKADMSFIGSMELKYAEQFSVDYCENGCSVVTIGDDRFLIVPENTDVPEDTAGMTVISQPIENIYVAATSAMDLFDSIDKLDDVKMTSTNSGSWSLPAIRSAIDSGNINYIGKYSSPDYETLVSEDCGLAVESTMIYHTPEVKEQLQLLGIPVLVERSSYETHPLGRMEWVKLYGLLTGESEAAEELFNEKTKAFDKISVTDIAEDERKTAAFFYITSNGYFSIRKPGDYVSKMIELAGGRYIFTADDLKVDDNALSTMNIQTETFYDIAKNADILIYNSTIDGELDSIDQLIGKCGVLADFKAVKEGNVWCTGQNMFQQTTGAADMICDLNAVFTDTADSSDLTYLHKLD
;
A
#
# COMPACT_ATOMS: atom_id res chain seq x y z
N MET A 1 -28.26 55.71 -64.21
CA MET A 1 -27.13 56.20 -63.38
C MET A 1 -27.38 55.81 -61.92
N LYS A 2 -26.85 54.70 -61.50
CA LYS A 2 -27.01 54.22 -60.12
C LYS A 2 -25.62 54.22 -59.44
N ARG A 3 -25.44 55.02 -58.42
CA ARG A 3 -24.21 55.11 -57.66
C ARG A 3 -24.20 53.96 -56.66
N LEU A 4 -23.16 53.14 -56.69
CA LEU A 4 -22.85 52.13 -55.74
C LEU A 4 -22.08 52.74 -54.57
N ILE A 5 -22.62 52.60 -53.34
CA ILE A 5 -21.96 52.98 -52.11
C ILE A 5 -21.34 51.74 -51.52
N TYR A 6 -20.01 51.68 -51.39
CA TYR A 6 -19.28 50.65 -50.67
C TYR A 6 -19.29 50.97 -49.18
N PHE A 7 -19.84 50.08 -48.42
CA PHE A 7 -19.71 50.05 -46.96
C PHE A 7 -18.50 49.22 -46.60
N ALA A 8 -17.45 49.82 -46.06
CA ALA A 8 -16.32 49.12 -45.50
C ALA A 8 -16.64 48.74 -44.04
N ALA A 9 -16.80 47.44 -43.77
CA ALA A 9 -16.94 46.94 -42.43
C ALA A 9 -15.54 46.72 -41.82
N ALA A 10 -15.19 47.55 -40.82
CA ALA A 10 -14.01 47.36 -40.01
C ALA A 10 -14.27 46.22 -39.01
N VAL A 11 -13.63 45.08 -39.19
CA VAL A 11 -13.61 43.98 -38.23
C VAL A 11 -12.57 44.32 -37.13
N GLY A 12 -13.05 44.75 -35.99
CA GLY A 12 -12.21 44.90 -34.81
C GLY A 12 -11.83 43.52 -34.23
N MET A 13 -10.58 43.12 -34.37
CA MET A 13 -10.02 41.99 -33.63
C MET A 13 -9.88 42.40 -32.12
N LEU A 14 -10.78 41.87 -31.32
CA LEU A 14 -10.60 41.83 -29.86
C LEU A 14 -9.51 40.80 -29.56
N PHE A 15 -8.31 41.26 -29.24
CA PHE A 15 -7.32 40.44 -28.56
C PHE A 15 -7.80 40.14 -27.14
N ILE A 16 -8.32 38.96 -26.90
CA ILE A 16 -8.49 38.42 -25.56
C ILE A 16 -7.09 38.06 -25.10
N THR A 17 -6.47 38.91 -24.30
CA THR A 17 -5.33 38.55 -23.46
C THR A 17 -5.84 37.55 -22.43
N ALA A 18 -5.67 36.25 -22.69
CA ALA A 18 -5.74 35.25 -21.65
C ALA A 18 -4.60 35.57 -20.66
N CYS A 19 -4.94 36.08 -19.49
CA CYS A 19 -4.06 35.98 -18.33
C CYS A 19 -3.87 34.47 -18.07
N GLY A 20 -2.80 33.89 -18.59
CA GLY A 20 -2.29 32.65 -18.06
C GLY A 20 -1.85 32.95 -16.63
N GLU A 21 -2.46 32.30 -15.66
CA GLU A 21 -1.86 32.13 -14.37
C GLU A 21 -0.47 31.54 -14.62
N LYS A 22 0.56 32.35 -14.32
CA LYS A 22 1.91 31.80 -14.22
C LYS A 22 1.84 30.87 -13.01
N GLU A 23 1.82 29.55 -13.26
CA GLU A 23 2.28 28.59 -12.26
C GLU A 23 3.65 29.11 -11.81
N ASN A 24 3.76 29.57 -10.57
CA ASN A 24 5.02 29.85 -9.92
C ASN A 24 5.72 28.48 -9.77
N LYS A 25 6.44 28.06 -10.81
CA LYS A 25 7.42 26.97 -10.66
C LYS A 25 8.55 27.59 -9.87
N ALA A 26 8.77 27.11 -8.63
CA ALA A 26 10.02 27.35 -7.94
C ALA A 26 11.15 27.00 -8.94
N ASP A 27 12.15 27.88 -9.02
CA ASP A 27 13.28 27.68 -9.93
C ASP A 27 14.22 26.60 -9.33
N MET A 28 13.70 25.38 -9.23
CA MET A 28 14.42 24.20 -8.76
C MET A 28 14.99 23.49 -9.97
N SER A 29 16.30 23.53 -10.12
CA SER A 29 17.02 22.77 -11.13
C SER A 29 17.04 21.30 -10.75
N PHE A 30 16.32 20.46 -11.49
CA PHE A 30 16.30 19.02 -11.30
C PHE A 30 17.49 18.35 -12.00
N ILE A 31 18.14 17.40 -11.31
CA ILE A 31 19.30 16.65 -11.81
C ILE A 31 19.01 15.18 -12.12
N GLY A 32 17.84 14.68 -11.72
CA GLY A 32 17.41 13.30 -11.93
C GLY A 32 16.21 12.97 -11.09
N SER A 33 15.77 11.72 -11.19
CA SER A 33 14.62 11.19 -10.42
C SER A 33 15.00 9.83 -9.83
N MET A 34 14.30 9.42 -8.76
CA MET A 34 14.42 8.08 -8.19
C MET A 34 13.94 7.06 -9.22
N GLU A 35 14.74 6.02 -9.44
CA GLU A 35 14.32 4.92 -10.31
C GLU A 35 13.36 4.01 -9.55
N LEU A 36 12.12 3.93 -10.04
CA LEU A 36 11.06 3.07 -9.52
C LEU A 36 10.71 2.02 -10.59
N LYS A 37 10.72 0.75 -10.19
CA LYS A 37 10.47 -0.38 -11.10
C LYS A 37 8.99 -0.79 -11.12
N TYR A 38 8.31 -0.64 -10.00
CA TYR A 38 6.95 -1.13 -9.80
C TYR A 38 6.00 -0.12 -9.16
N ALA A 39 6.52 0.81 -8.33
CA ALA A 39 5.70 1.77 -7.64
C ALA A 39 5.22 2.89 -8.59
N GLU A 40 3.93 3.22 -8.50
CA GLU A 40 3.26 4.22 -9.34
C GLU A 40 2.59 5.32 -8.53
N GLN A 41 2.48 5.15 -7.19
CA GLN A 41 1.74 6.07 -6.34
C GLN A 41 2.58 7.19 -5.75
N PHE A 42 3.90 7.19 -5.98
CA PHE A 42 4.79 8.29 -5.63
C PHE A 42 5.87 8.49 -6.69
N SER A 43 6.48 9.66 -6.68
CA SER A 43 7.71 9.95 -7.43
C SER A 43 8.63 10.84 -6.61
N VAL A 44 9.94 10.82 -6.94
CA VAL A 44 10.96 11.64 -6.31
C VAL A 44 11.84 12.25 -7.38
N ASP A 45 11.96 13.57 -7.36
CA ASP A 45 12.87 14.32 -8.23
C ASP A 45 13.98 14.95 -7.38
N TYR A 46 15.23 14.76 -7.78
CA TYR A 46 16.42 15.29 -7.09
C TYR A 46 16.80 16.67 -7.63
N CYS A 47 17.12 17.60 -6.74
CA CYS A 47 17.49 18.97 -7.06
C CYS A 47 19.01 19.20 -6.93
N GLU A 48 19.58 20.16 -7.69
CA GLU A 48 20.99 20.52 -7.65
C GLU A 48 21.48 20.97 -6.26
N ASN A 49 20.59 21.56 -5.45
CA ASN A 49 20.88 22.00 -4.09
C ASN A 49 20.85 20.88 -3.03
N GLY A 50 20.70 19.63 -3.46
CA GLY A 50 20.61 18.46 -2.58
C GLY A 50 19.20 18.17 -2.04
N CYS A 51 18.24 19.07 -2.19
CA CYS A 51 16.86 18.81 -1.83
C CYS A 51 16.23 17.76 -2.76
N SER A 52 15.12 17.18 -2.32
CA SER A 52 14.31 16.27 -3.15
C SER A 52 12.84 16.69 -3.12
N VAL A 53 12.18 16.60 -4.26
CA VAL A 53 10.73 16.82 -4.36
C VAL A 53 10.04 15.48 -4.43
N VAL A 54 9.24 15.17 -3.43
CA VAL A 54 8.39 13.97 -3.38
C VAL A 54 6.98 14.36 -3.78
N THR A 55 6.38 13.61 -4.70
CA THR A 55 4.98 13.78 -5.11
C THR A 55 4.21 12.50 -4.78
N ILE A 56 3.08 12.63 -4.06
CA ILE A 56 2.18 11.52 -3.70
C ILE A 56 0.75 11.97 -4.01
N GLY A 57 0.17 11.48 -5.10
CA GLY A 57 -1.10 12.01 -5.60
C GLY A 57 -1.00 13.50 -5.90
N ASP A 58 -1.83 14.32 -5.25
CA ASP A 58 -1.81 15.79 -5.40
C ASP A 58 -0.89 16.49 -4.37
N ASP A 59 -0.42 15.78 -3.35
CA ASP A 59 0.44 16.34 -2.31
C ASP A 59 1.90 16.36 -2.78
N ARG A 60 2.60 17.49 -2.52
CA ARG A 60 4.03 17.67 -2.85
C ARG A 60 4.80 18.07 -1.60
N PHE A 61 5.96 17.42 -1.43
CA PHE A 61 6.83 17.63 -0.29
C PHE A 61 8.23 18.02 -0.77
N LEU A 62 8.82 19.01 -0.11
CA LEU A 62 10.22 19.36 -0.28
C LEU A 62 11.01 18.75 0.87
N ILE A 63 11.81 17.74 0.57
CA ILE A 63 12.71 17.11 1.54
C ILE A 63 14.02 17.90 1.53
N VAL A 64 14.35 18.49 2.66
CA VAL A 64 15.54 19.31 2.84
C VAL A 64 16.54 18.54 3.70
N PRO A 65 17.71 18.15 3.15
CA PRO A 65 18.72 17.43 3.91
C PRO A 65 19.24 18.22 5.10
N GLU A 66 19.79 17.53 6.09
CA GLU A 66 20.51 18.15 7.20
C GLU A 66 21.60 19.10 6.71
N ASN A 67 21.74 20.23 7.38
CA ASN A 67 22.71 21.30 7.04
C ASN A 67 22.50 21.97 5.67
N THR A 68 21.31 21.85 5.09
CA THR A 68 20.91 22.52 3.85
C THR A 68 19.88 23.61 4.18
N ASP A 69 20.06 24.81 3.61
CA ASP A 69 19.10 25.89 3.80
C ASP A 69 17.78 25.60 3.05
N VAL A 70 16.65 25.87 3.71
CA VAL A 70 15.33 25.80 3.06
C VAL A 70 15.26 26.88 1.96
N PRO A 71 14.96 26.53 0.71
CA PRO A 71 14.78 27.50 -0.36
C PRO A 71 13.73 28.56 -0.02
N GLU A 72 13.98 29.83 -0.39
CA GLU A 72 13.04 30.94 -0.15
C GLU A 72 11.67 30.70 -0.82
N ASP A 73 11.66 30.12 -2.01
CA ASP A 73 10.45 29.73 -2.71
C ASP A 73 10.30 28.20 -2.70
N THR A 74 9.38 27.70 -1.90
CA THR A 74 9.02 26.28 -1.83
C THR A 74 7.90 25.89 -2.79
N ALA A 75 7.42 26.79 -3.63
CA ALA A 75 6.29 26.59 -4.56
C ALA A 75 5.03 26.01 -3.88
N GLY A 76 4.82 26.34 -2.60
CA GLY A 76 3.68 25.87 -1.82
C GLY A 76 3.76 24.39 -1.41
N MET A 77 4.92 23.74 -1.57
CA MET A 77 5.15 22.38 -1.07
C MET A 77 5.25 22.37 0.46
N THR A 78 4.85 21.26 1.06
CA THR A 78 5.10 20.99 2.47
C THR A 78 6.58 20.69 2.66
N VAL A 79 7.26 21.47 3.51
CA VAL A 79 8.68 21.28 3.81
C VAL A 79 8.85 20.23 4.90
N ILE A 80 9.75 19.28 4.66
CA ILE A 80 10.20 18.27 5.62
C ILE A 80 11.72 18.37 5.71
N SER A 81 12.22 18.84 6.86
CA SER A 81 13.66 18.97 7.11
C SER A 81 14.20 17.73 7.80
N GLN A 82 15.37 17.25 7.37
CA GLN A 82 16.06 16.13 7.99
C GLN A 82 17.07 16.62 9.04
N PRO A 83 17.37 15.82 10.09
CA PRO A 83 16.73 14.54 10.40
C PRO A 83 15.28 14.71 10.83
N ILE A 84 14.43 13.73 10.47
CA ILE A 84 13.02 13.70 10.90
C ILE A 84 12.97 12.92 12.21
N GLU A 85 12.59 13.57 13.28
CA GLU A 85 12.50 12.95 14.61
C GLU A 85 11.02 12.84 15.06
N ASN A 86 10.77 11.97 16.02
CA ASN A 86 9.47 11.80 16.68
C ASN A 86 8.30 11.58 15.72
N ILE A 87 8.48 10.66 14.79
CA ILE A 87 7.49 10.36 13.76
C ILE A 87 6.24 9.72 14.39
N TYR A 88 5.07 10.20 13.99
CA TYR A 88 3.79 9.56 14.26
C TYR A 88 3.38 8.69 13.06
N VAL A 89 3.16 7.40 13.29
CA VAL A 89 2.75 6.44 12.25
C VAL A 89 1.36 5.90 12.54
N ALA A 90 0.37 6.35 11.77
CA ALA A 90 -0.99 5.84 11.76
C ALA A 90 -1.18 4.73 10.70
N ALA A 91 -0.39 4.77 9.61
CA ALA A 91 -0.41 3.75 8.57
C ALA A 91 0.33 2.49 9.03
N THR A 92 -0.38 1.41 9.34
CA THR A 92 0.23 0.15 9.81
C THR A 92 1.19 -0.47 8.78
N SER A 93 0.93 -0.28 7.47
CA SER A 93 1.81 -0.72 6.39
C SER A 93 3.18 -0.02 6.36
N ALA A 94 3.26 1.20 6.88
CA ALA A 94 4.49 1.98 6.91
C ALA A 94 5.44 1.54 8.02
N MET A 95 4.92 0.99 9.12
CA MET A 95 5.74 0.64 10.28
C MET A 95 6.83 -0.39 9.97
N ASP A 96 6.50 -1.41 9.17
CA ASP A 96 7.45 -2.41 8.68
C ASP A 96 8.54 -1.78 7.79
N LEU A 97 8.21 -0.74 7.03
CA LEU A 97 9.16 -0.04 6.17
C LEU A 97 10.24 0.70 6.99
N PHE A 98 9.87 1.26 8.14
CA PHE A 98 10.85 1.82 9.10
C PHE A 98 11.66 0.74 9.79
N ASP A 99 11.01 -0.34 10.27
CA ASP A 99 11.68 -1.45 10.96
C ASP A 99 12.71 -2.14 10.06
N SER A 100 12.37 -2.35 8.79
CA SER A 100 13.19 -3.08 7.81
C SER A 100 14.48 -2.37 7.38
N ILE A 101 14.60 -1.06 7.66
CA ILE A 101 15.80 -0.25 7.40
C ILE A 101 16.43 0.28 8.70
N ASP A 102 16.18 -0.40 9.83
CA ASP A 102 16.70 -0.06 11.16
C ASP A 102 16.36 1.37 11.64
N LYS A 103 15.16 1.87 11.24
CA LYS A 103 14.65 3.22 11.58
C LYS A 103 13.39 3.21 12.44
N LEU A 104 13.10 2.08 13.09
CA LEU A 104 11.97 2.00 14.02
C LEU A 104 12.13 2.96 15.20
N ASP A 105 13.36 3.27 15.61
CA ASP A 105 13.66 4.21 16.71
C ASP A 105 13.29 5.67 16.39
N ASP A 106 13.13 6.06 15.13
CA ASP A 106 12.68 7.39 14.72
C ASP A 106 11.16 7.54 14.91
N VAL A 107 10.43 6.43 15.02
CA VAL A 107 9.00 6.40 15.32
C VAL A 107 8.78 6.48 16.83
N LYS A 108 8.01 7.46 17.29
CA LYS A 108 7.69 7.66 18.71
C LYS A 108 6.22 7.47 19.06
N MET A 109 5.35 7.58 18.06
CA MET A 109 3.91 7.56 18.28
C MET A 109 3.20 6.71 17.22
N THR A 110 2.12 6.05 17.61
CA THR A 110 1.29 5.26 16.69
C THR A 110 -0.19 5.32 17.06
N SER A 111 -1.06 5.09 16.07
CA SER A 111 -2.52 4.97 16.25
C SER A 111 -3.00 3.54 16.51
N THR A 112 -2.08 2.57 16.54
CA THR A 112 -2.42 1.15 16.68
C THR A 112 -1.83 0.61 17.99
N ASN A 113 -2.70 0.04 18.84
CA ASN A 113 -2.27 -0.51 20.13
C ASN A 113 -1.44 -1.79 19.96
N SER A 114 -0.63 -2.12 20.96
CA SER A 114 0.29 -3.26 20.97
C SER A 114 -0.39 -4.60 20.61
N GLY A 115 -1.58 -4.86 21.16
CA GLY A 115 -2.31 -6.12 20.94
C GLY A 115 -2.79 -6.34 19.50
N SER A 116 -2.76 -5.30 18.65
CA SER A 116 -3.16 -5.37 17.23
C SER A 116 -1.97 -5.59 16.28
N TRP A 117 -0.75 -5.69 16.81
CA TRP A 117 0.45 -5.95 16.01
C TRP A 117 0.82 -7.43 16.02
N SER A 118 1.06 -7.99 14.85
CA SER A 118 1.64 -9.34 14.67
C SER A 118 3.15 -9.31 14.54
N LEU A 119 3.75 -8.12 14.29
CA LEU A 119 5.20 -7.95 14.19
C LEU A 119 5.83 -7.81 15.59
N PRO A 120 6.72 -8.75 16.00
CA PRO A 120 7.24 -8.79 17.39
C PRO A 120 8.08 -7.56 17.77
N ALA A 121 8.89 -7.02 16.84
CA ALA A 121 9.71 -5.85 17.10
C ALA A 121 8.86 -4.63 17.45
N ILE A 122 7.82 -4.37 16.66
CA ILE A 122 6.89 -3.25 16.85
C ILE A 122 6.09 -3.42 18.14
N ARG A 123 5.58 -4.63 18.41
CA ARG A 123 4.89 -4.92 19.67
C ARG A 123 5.78 -4.65 20.86
N SER A 124 7.04 -5.12 20.82
CA SER A 124 8.02 -4.92 21.89
C SER A 124 8.34 -3.43 22.10
N ALA A 125 8.47 -2.65 21.03
CA ALA A 125 8.71 -1.20 21.11
C ALA A 125 7.54 -0.46 21.77
N ILE A 126 6.30 -0.88 21.51
CA ILE A 126 5.11 -0.29 22.14
C ILE A 126 5.02 -0.73 23.62
N ASP A 127 5.20 -2.01 23.91
CA ASP A 127 5.10 -2.57 25.27
C ASP A 127 6.18 -2.01 26.20
N SER A 128 7.37 -1.68 25.65
CA SER A 128 8.45 -1.03 26.41
C SER A 128 8.29 0.49 26.55
N GLY A 129 7.34 1.11 25.85
CA GLY A 129 7.13 2.55 25.87
C GLY A 129 8.09 3.33 24.95
N ASN A 130 8.86 2.65 24.08
CA ASN A 130 9.68 3.32 23.06
C ASN A 130 8.80 3.96 21.97
N ILE A 131 7.64 3.36 21.70
CA ILE A 131 6.59 3.90 20.83
C ILE A 131 5.31 4.02 21.67
N ASN A 132 4.69 5.19 21.69
CA ASN A 132 3.48 5.47 22.42
C ASN A 132 2.23 5.32 21.56
N TYR A 133 1.25 4.54 22.04
CA TYR A 133 -0.09 4.57 21.44
C TYR A 133 -0.82 5.83 21.91
N ILE A 134 -1.17 6.70 20.98
CA ILE A 134 -1.75 8.02 21.25
C ILE A 134 -3.20 8.19 20.74
N GLY A 135 -3.94 7.09 20.66
CA GLY A 135 -5.33 7.11 20.20
C GLY A 135 -5.46 6.62 18.75
N LYS A 136 -6.70 6.58 18.27
CA LYS A 136 -7.00 6.14 16.89
C LYS A 136 -6.63 7.21 15.87
N TYR A 137 -6.32 6.82 14.62
CA TYR A 137 -6.05 7.74 13.52
C TYR A 137 -7.13 8.83 13.35
N SER A 138 -8.40 8.50 13.63
CA SER A 138 -9.53 9.44 13.54
C SER A 138 -9.68 10.37 14.75
N SER A 139 -8.88 10.18 15.81
CA SER A 139 -8.90 11.00 17.02
C SER A 139 -7.57 10.82 17.78
N PRO A 140 -6.44 11.25 17.22
CA PRO A 140 -5.16 11.19 17.90
C PRO A 140 -5.10 12.21 19.04
N ASP A 141 -4.21 11.97 20.00
CA ASP A 141 -3.92 12.94 21.07
C ASP A 141 -3.01 14.05 20.52
N TYR A 142 -3.63 15.16 20.15
CA TYR A 142 -2.92 16.33 19.59
C TYR A 142 -1.97 16.99 20.62
N GLU A 143 -2.30 16.91 21.91
CA GLU A 143 -1.44 17.48 22.96
C GLU A 143 -0.12 16.70 23.02
N THR A 144 -0.19 15.38 22.97
CA THR A 144 1.01 14.53 22.90
C THR A 144 1.80 14.79 21.62
N LEU A 145 1.17 14.90 20.46
CA LEU A 145 1.86 15.19 19.19
C LEU A 145 2.66 16.51 19.24
N VAL A 146 2.09 17.54 19.83
CA VAL A 146 2.75 18.86 19.98
C VAL A 146 3.83 18.81 21.05
N SER A 147 3.59 18.14 22.20
CA SER A 147 4.56 18.10 23.31
C SER A 147 5.78 17.25 23.00
N GLU A 148 5.63 16.25 22.16
CA GLU A 148 6.73 15.39 21.66
C GLU A 148 7.42 15.95 20.42
N ASP A 149 7.04 17.14 19.96
CA ASP A 149 7.63 17.83 18.78
C ASP A 149 7.57 16.95 17.52
N CYS A 150 6.37 16.44 17.19
CA CYS A 150 6.18 15.52 16.06
C CYS A 150 6.67 16.11 14.75
N GLY A 151 7.73 15.52 14.16
CA GLY A 151 8.35 16.00 12.93
C GLY A 151 7.64 15.57 11.65
N LEU A 152 6.87 14.48 11.68
CA LEU A 152 6.12 13.96 10.55
C LEU A 152 4.97 13.07 11.02
N ALA A 153 3.79 13.26 10.48
CA ALA A 153 2.67 12.33 10.60
C ALA A 153 2.53 11.50 9.31
N VAL A 154 2.67 10.18 9.43
CA VAL A 154 2.44 9.23 8.33
C VAL A 154 1.06 8.62 8.51
N GLU A 155 0.10 9.13 7.75
CA GLU A 155 -1.30 8.72 7.78
C GLU A 155 -1.62 7.71 6.68
N SER A 156 -2.59 6.84 6.92
CA SER A 156 -3.13 5.98 5.88
C SER A 156 -4.22 6.69 5.06
N THR A 157 -4.60 6.13 3.93
CA THR A 157 -5.72 6.65 3.11
C THR A 157 -7.07 6.66 3.85
N MET A 158 -7.18 6.00 5.00
CA MET A 158 -8.34 6.11 5.88
C MET A 158 -8.58 7.52 6.40
N ILE A 159 -7.53 8.38 6.42
CA ILE A 159 -7.63 9.79 6.81
C ILE A 159 -8.60 10.58 5.92
N TYR A 160 -8.84 10.13 4.68
CA TYR A 160 -9.82 10.76 3.79
C TYR A 160 -11.27 10.64 4.26
N HIS A 161 -11.55 9.73 5.21
CA HIS A 161 -12.87 9.63 5.88
C HIS A 161 -13.00 10.57 7.08
N THR A 162 -11.88 11.16 7.53
CA THR A 162 -11.81 12.13 8.64
C THR A 162 -10.86 13.27 8.27
N PRO A 163 -11.15 14.03 7.20
CA PRO A 163 -10.25 15.05 6.66
C PRO A 163 -9.91 16.14 7.68
N GLU A 164 -10.80 16.39 8.66
CA GLU A 164 -10.59 17.33 9.76
C GLU A 164 -9.35 16.98 10.61
N VAL A 165 -8.96 15.70 10.69
CA VAL A 165 -7.75 15.29 11.42
C VAL A 165 -6.51 15.74 10.65
N LYS A 166 -6.46 15.52 9.32
CA LYS A 166 -5.36 16.01 8.45
C LYS A 166 -5.23 17.52 8.56
N GLU A 167 -6.35 18.26 8.47
CA GLU A 167 -6.37 19.71 8.59
C GLU A 167 -5.87 20.18 9.95
N GLN A 168 -6.26 19.51 11.04
CA GLN A 168 -5.83 19.85 12.38
C GLN A 168 -4.32 19.62 12.59
N LEU A 169 -3.77 18.52 12.10
CA LEU A 169 -2.33 18.25 12.13
C LEU A 169 -1.55 19.35 11.39
N GLN A 170 -2.00 19.70 10.19
CA GLN A 170 -1.39 20.76 9.38
C GLN A 170 -1.48 22.15 10.05
N LEU A 171 -2.61 22.46 10.72
CA LEU A 171 -2.75 23.70 11.51
C LEU A 171 -1.78 23.76 12.70
N LEU A 172 -1.41 22.63 13.27
CA LEU A 172 -0.40 22.52 14.32
C LEU A 172 1.04 22.58 13.76
N GLY A 173 1.20 22.71 12.44
CA GLY A 173 2.52 22.79 11.79
C GLY A 173 3.17 21.42 11.55
N ILE A 174 2.45 20.33 11.77
CA ILE A 174 2.96 18.96 11.57
C ILE A 174 2.79 18.59 10.09
N PRO A 175 3.86 18.26 9.35
CA PRO A 175 3.76 17.72 8.00
C PRO A 175 2.96 16.42 8.01
N VAL A 176 2.04 16.25 7.04
CA VAL A 176 1.21 15.04 6.93
C VAL A 176 1.47 14.37 5.59
N LEU A 177 2.09 13.20 5.62
CA LEU A 177 2.28 12.34 4.48
C LEU A 177 1.19 11.27 4.48
N VAL A 178 0.38 11.20 3.42
CA VAL A 178 -0.63 10.14 3.27
C VAL A 178 0.00 8.98 2.50
N GLU A 179 0.23 7.88 3.20
CA GLU A 179 0.81 6.65 2.70
C GLU A 179 -0.19 5.97 1.75
N ARG A 180 0.21 5.66 0.52
CA ARG A 180 -0.64 5.12 -0.53
C ARG A 180 -0.16 3.78 -1.08
N SER A 181 0.75 3.08 -0.41
CA SER A 181 1.24 1.78 -0.88
C SER A 181 0.12 0.76 -1.10
N SER A 182 -0.99 0.90 -0.35
CA SER A 182 -2.17 0.06 -0.53
C SER A 182 -2.93 0.29 -1.84
N TYR A 183 -2.62 1.36 -2.57
CA TYR A 183 -3.17 1.67 -3.90
C TYR A 183 -2.24 1.23 -5.04
N GLU A 184 -1.06 0.71 -4.72
CA GLU A 184 -0.21 0.08 -5.73
C GLU A 184 -0.90 -1.16 -6.31
N THR A 185 -0.93 -1.25 -7.63
CA THR A 185 -1.51 -2.39 -8.34
C THR A 185 -0.56 -3.58 -8.37
N HIS A 186 0.75 -3.30 -8.33
CA HIS A 186 1.78 -4.33 -8.28
C HIS A 186 2.25 -4.56 -6.84
N PRO A 187 2.26 -5.81 -6.32
CA PRO A 187 2.65 -6.08 -4.93
C PRO A 187 4.08 -5.63 -4.60
N LEU A 188 5.02 -5.75 -5.55
CA LEU A 188 6.37 -5.24 -5.36
C LEU A 188 6.43 -3.71 -5.39
N GLY A 189 5.46 -3.03 -5.99
CA GLY A 189 5.33 -1.58 -5.89
C GLY A 189 5.08 -1.13 -4.45
N ARG A 190 4.24 -1.88 -3.71
CA ARG A 190 4.04 -1.62 -2.28
C ARG A 190 5.35 -1.72 -1.48
N MET A 191 6.13 -2.76 -1.75
CA MET A 191 7.44 -2.94 -1.10
C MET A 191 8.43 -1.85 -1.50
N GLU A 192 8.36 -1.36 -2.74
CA GLU A 192 9.28 -0.34 -3.26
C GLU A 192 9.12 1.02 -2.55
N TRP A 193 8.03 1.24 -1.82
CA TRP A 193 7.89 2.39 -0.93
C TRP A 193 9.00 2.48 0.12
N VAL A 194 9.69 1.38 0.43
CA VAL A 194 10.87 1.41 1.32
C VAL A 194 11.92 2.41 0.85
N LYS A 195 12.06 2.64 -0.48
CA LYS A 195 12.98 3.63 -1.02
C LYS A 195 12.59 5.07 -0.63
N LEU A 196 11.28 5.37 -0.56
CA LEU A 196 10.80 6.65 -0.05
C LEU A 196 11.16 6.82 1.43
N TYR A 197 10.94 5.79 2.25
CA TYR A 197 11.29 5.84 3.68
C TYR A 197 12.79 5.91 3.90
N GLY A 198 13.58 5.24 3.06
CA GLY A 198 15.04 5.40 3.03
C GLY A 198 15.46 6.84 2.73
N LEU A 199 14.80 7.51 1.76
CA LEU A 199 15.05 8.93 1.49
C LEU A 199 14.70 9.79 2.71
N LEU A 200 13.52 9.59 3.31
CA LEU A 200 13.04 10.39 4.45
C LEU A 200 13.95 10.27 5.68
N THR A 201 14.52 9.09 5.93
CA THR A 201 15.32 8.79 7.12
C THR A 201 16.84 8.85 6.88
N GLY A 202 17.26 9.12 5.66
CA GLY A 202 18.70 9.15 5.29
C GLY A 202 19.31 7.77 5.02
N GLU A 203 18.50 6.71 4.88
CA GLU A 203 18.92 5.31 4.66
C GLU A 203 18.63 4.83 3.23
N SER A 204 18.83 5.68 2.24
CA SER A 204 18.50 5.35 0.83
C SER A 204 19.27 4.14 0.31
N GLU A 205 20.54 3.96 0.71
CA GLU A 205 21.37 2.83 0.30
C GLU A 205 20.83 1.50 0.89
N ALA A 206 20.54 1.48 2.19
CA ALA A 206 19.96 0.31 2.86
C ALA A 206 18.59 -0.08 2.27
N ALA A 207 17.76 0.92 1.97
CA ALA A 207 16.46 0.70 1.35
C ALA A 207 16.56 0.10 -0.07
N GLU A 208 17.49 0.59 -0.87
CA GLU A 208 17.77 0.06 -2.21
C GLU A 208 18.31 -1.37 -2.15
N GLU A 209 19.25 -1.65 -1.24
CA GLU A 209 19.81 -2.99 -1.04
C GLU A 209 18.72 -3.97 -0.61
N LEU A 210 17.88 -3.61 0.37
CA LEU A 210 16.77 -4.43 0.84
C LEU A 210 15.80 -4.76 -0.30
N PHE A 211 15.38 -3.74 -1.05
CA PHE A 211 14.47 -3.94 -2.18
C PHE A 211 15.06 -4.89 -3.23
N ASN A 212 16.33 -4.69 -3.59
CA ASN A 212 17.02 -5.53 -4.57
C ASN A 212 17.24 -6.96 -4.07
N GLU A 213 17.49 -7.16 -2.78
CA GLU A 213 17.63 -8.50 -2.19
C GLU A 213 16.30 -9.26 -2.24
N LYS A 214 15.22 -8.64 -1.80
CA LYS A 214 13.89 -9.24 -1.78
C LYS A 214 13.39 -9.58 -3.20
N THR A 215 13.61 -8.71 -4.17
CA THR A 215 13.17 -8.96 -5.55
C THR A 215 13.96 -10.08 -6.24
N LYS A 216 15.21 -10.36 -5.83
CA LYS A 216 15.99 -11.50 -6.37
C LYS A 216 15.32 -12.87 -6.12
N ALA A 217 14.58 -13.01 -5.03
CA ALA A 217 13.84 -14.26 -4.77
C ALA A 217 12.68 -14.41 -5.75
N PHE A 218 11.95 -13.32 -5.98
CA PHE A 218 10.87 -13.27 -6.96
C PHE A 218 11.36 -13.50 -8.40
N ASP A 219 12.51 -12.95 -8.80
CA ASP A 219 13.08 -13.11 -10.15
C ASP A 219 13.40 -14.58 -10.49
N LYS A 220 13.47 -15.48 -9.50
CA LYS A 220 13.69 -16.92 -9.69
C LYS A 220 12.41 -17.71 -9.97
N ILE A 221 11.25 -17.09 -9.75
CA ILE A 221 9.96 -17.74 -10.01
C ILE A 221 9.74 -17.79 -11.52
N SER A 222 9.81 -19.00 -12.09
CA SER A 222 9.53 -19.23 -13.51
C SER A 222 8.05 -19.55 -13.67
N VAL A 223 7.26 -18.53 -13.99
CA VAL A 223 5.81 -18.68 -14.26
C VAL A 223 5.52 -18.83 -15.76
N THR A 224 6.50 -18.53 -16.60
CA THR A 224 6.34 -18.46 -18.06
C THR A 224 6.06 -19.82 -18.72
N ASP A 225 6.36 -20.92 -18.05
CA ASP A 225 6.24 -22.27 -18.60
C ASP A 225 4.90 -22.97 -18.25
N ILE A 226 4.04 -22.34 -17.43
CA ILE A 226 2.73 -22.91 -17.07
C ILE A 226 1.67 -22.35 -18.03
N ALA A 227 1.08 -23.19 -18.87
CA ALA A 227 -0.03 -22.77 -19.73
C ALA A 227 -1.22 -22.25 -18.88
N GLU A 228 -1.93 -21.26 -19.38
CA GLU A 228 -2.98 -20.57 -18.60
C GLU A 228 -4.09 -21.53 -18.11
N ASP A 229 -4.43 -22.53 -18.92
CA ASP A 229 -5.43 -23.56 -18.61
C ASP A 229 -4.90 -24.64 -17.63
N GLU A 230 -3.59 -24.71 -17.41
CA GLU A 230 -2.95 -25.60 -16.44
C GLU A 230 -2.73 -24.94 -15.08
N ARG A 231 -2.91 -23.61 -14.97
CA ARG A 231 -2.75 -22.89 -13.73
C ARG A 231 -3.84 -23.25 -12.73
N LYS A 232 -3.42 -23.59 -11.50
CA LYS A 232 -4.37 -23.86 -10.42
C LYS A 232 -5.15 -22.59 -10.06
N THR A 233 -6.44 -22.76 -9.87
CA THR A 233 -7.33 -21.68 -9.43
C THR A 233 -7.29 -21.52 -7.93
N ALA A 234 -7.27 -20.26 -7.45
CA ALA A 234 -7.31 -19.95 -6.02
C ALA A 234 -8.39 -18.95 -5.67
N ALA A 235 -9.08 -19.19 -4.55
CA ALA A 235 -9.96 -18.23 -3.90
C ALA A 235 -9.30 -17.72 -2.61
N PHE A 236 -9.15 -16.40 -2.50
CA PHE A 236 -8.64 -15.72 -1.30
C PHE A 236 -9.78 -14.97 -0.64
N PHE A 237 -10.07 -15.28 0.63
CA PHE A 237 -11.26 -14.75 1.30
C PHE A 237 -11.16 -14.80 2.83
N TYR A 238 -12.03 -14.03 3.50
CA TYR A 238 -12.43 -14.31 4.89
C TYR A 238 -13.95 -14.23 5.03
N ILE A 239 -14.49 -14.76 6.14
CA ILE A 239 -15.94 -14.75 6.40
C ILE A 239 -16.22 -13.70 7.45
N THR A 240 -17.06 -12.71 7.09
CA THR A 240 -17.44 -11.62 7.99
C THR A 240 -18.39 -12.13 9.09
N SER A 241 -18.49 -11.40 10.20
CA SER A 241 -19.42 -11.71 11.29
C SER A 241 -20.90 -11.81 10.86
N ASN A 242 -21.25 -11.20 9.73
CA ASN A 242 -22.58 -11.25 9.13
C ASN A 242 -22.75 -12.39 8.11
N GLY A 243 -21.76 -13.28 7.96
CA GLY A 243 -21.80 -14.43 7.06
C GLY A 243 -21.54 -14.12 5.59
N TYR A 244 -21.09 -12.91 5.24
CA TYR A 244 -20.63 -12.60 3.87
C TYR A 244 -19.20 -13.08 3.66
N PHE A 245 -18.87 -13.44 2.43
CA PHE A 245 -17.50 -13.69 2.02
C PHE A 245 -16.88 -12.38 1.53
N SER A 246 -15.86 -11.92 2.24
CA SER A 246 -15.04 -10.78 1.80
C SER A 246 -13.90 -11.30 0.94
N ILE A 247 -13.89 -10.88 -0.31
CA ILE A 247 -12.93 -11.29 -1.34
C ILE A 247 -12.16 -10.08 -1.86
N ARG A 248 -11.05 -10.31 -2.56
CA ARG A 248 -10.33 -9.27 -3.29
C ARG A 248 -10.94 -9.05 -4.67
N LYS A 249 -10.95 -7.82 -5.15
CA LYS A 249 -11.30 -7.51 -6.53
C LYS A 249 -10.15 -7.85 -7.47
N PRO A 250 -10.39 -8.08 -8.78
CA PRO A 250 -9.37 -8.55 -9.72
C PRO A 250 -8.14 -7.67 -9.84
N GLY A 251 -8.28 -6.35 -9.76
CA GLY A 251 -7.17 -5.40 -9.83
C GLY A 251 -6.37 -5.25 -8.53
N ASP A 252 -6.80 -5.90 -7.42
CA ASP A 252 -6.12 -5.81 -6.13
C ASP A 252 -4.75 -6.51 -6.16
N TYR A 253 -3.78 -5.97 -5.43
CA TYR A 253 -2.43 -6.52 -5.38
C TYR A 253 -2.35 -7.97 -4.87
N VAL A 254 -3.28 -8.43 -4.02
CA VAL A 254 -3.33 -9.84 -3.59
C VAL A 254 -3.73 -10.75 -4.73
N SER A 255 -4.72 -10.35 -5.54
CA SER A 255 -5.09 -11.08 -6.76
C SER A 255 -3.89 -11.15 -7.71
N LYS A 256 -3.13 -10.05 -7.82
CA LYS A 256 -1.90 -9.99 -8.60
C LYS A 256 -0.78 -10.87 -8.05
N MET A 257 -0.64 -10.99 -6.71
CA MET A 257 0.31 -11.95 -6.10
C MET A 257 0.02 -13.39 -6.53
N ILE A 258 -1.26 -13.79 -6.55
CA ILE A 258 -1.68 -15.12 -6.99
C ILE A 258 -1.27 -15.37 -8.45
N GLU A 259 -1.48 -14.39 -9.33
CA GLU A 259 -1.11 -14.48 -10.74
C GLU A 259 0.42 -14.56 -10.94
N LEU A 260 1.15 -13.68 -10.25
CA LEU A 260 2.63 -13.64 -10.30
C LEU A 260 3.26 -14.92 -9.73
N ALA A 261 2.57 -15.59 -8.81
CA ALA A 261 2.98 -16.88 -8.27
C ALA A 261 2.66 -18.06 -9.18
N GLY A 262 2.04 -17.87 -10.34
CA GLY A 262 1.68 -18.92 -11.29
C GLY A 262 0.30 -19.54 -11.06
N GLY A 263 -0.48 -19.01 -10.13
CA GLY A 263 -1.87 -19.36 -9.96
C GLY A 263 -2.79 -18.54 -10.87
N ARG A 264 -4.09 -18.78 -10.73
CA ARG A 264 -5.16 -17.99 -11.34
C ARG A 264 -6.18 -17.62 -10.27
N TYR A 265 -6.38 -16.31 -10.08
CA TYR A 265 -7.43 -15.84 -9.18
C TYR A 265 -8.80 -16.19 -9.76
N ILE A 266 -9.67 -16.80 -8.94
CA ILE A 266 -10.91 -17.38 -9.48
C ILE A 266 -12.02 -16.37 -9.77
N PHE A 267 -12.00 -15.22 -9.08
CA PHE A 267 -13.03 -14.19 -9.25
C PHE A 267 -12.65 -13.24 -10.37
N THR A 268 -13.46 -13.19 -11.42
CA THR A 268 -13.28 -12.28 -12.56
C THR A 268 -14.08 -10.99 -12.38
N ALA A 269 -13.72 -9.96 -13.14
CA ALA A 269 -14.46 -8.70 -13.16
C ALA A 269 -15.90 -8.89 -13.62
N ASP A 270 -16.13 -9.76 -14.60
CA ASP A 270 -17.44 -10.10 -15.12
C ASP A 270 -18.32 -10.77 -14.07
N ASP A 271 -17.78 -11.74 -13.30
CA ASP A 271 -18.51 -12.41 -12.22
C ASP A 271 -18.95 -11.44 -11.13
N LEU A 272 -18.08 -10.49 -10.81
CA LEU A 272 -18.28 -9.51 -9.74
C LEU A 272 -19.01 -8.24 -10.21
N LYS A 273 -19.16 -8.03 -11.51
CA LYS A 273 -19.73 -6.83 -12.15
C LYS A 273 -18.99 -5.54 -11.72
N VAL A 274 -17.69 -5.60 -11.78
CA VAL A 274 -16.77 -4.49 -11.49
C VAL A 274 -15.83 -4.27 -12.67
N ASP A 275 -15.07 -3.17 -12.66
CA ASP A 275 -14.04 -2.93 -13.66
C ASP A 275 -12.82 -3.85 -13.43
N ASP A 276 -12.10 -4.18 -14.51
CA ASP A 276 -10.92 -5.07 -14.45
C ASP A 276 -9.83 -4.55 -13.50
N ASN A 277 -9.69 -3.24 -13.40
CA ASN A 277 -8.74 -2.56 -12.52
C ASN A 277 -9.32 -2.20 -11.15
N ALA A 278 -10.49 -2.71 -10.78
CA ALA A 278 -11.11 -2.44 -9.49
C ALA A 278 -10.24 -2.97 -8.34
N LEU A 279 -9.90 -2.08 -7.40
CA LEU A 279 -9.03 -2.34 -6.26
C LEU A 279 -9.82 -2.68 -4.99
N SER A 280 -9.10 -3.15 -3.97
CA SER A 280 -9.62 -3.41 -2.63
C SER A 280 -10.55 -4.63 -2.55
N THR A 281 -11.36 -4.68 -1.52
CA THR A 281 -12.25 -5.82 -1.21
C THR A 281 -13.69 -5.57 -1.62
N MET A 282 -14.47 -6.63 -1.69
CA MET A 282 -15.93 -6.57 -1.67
C MET A 282 -16.52 -7.75 -0.91
N ASN A 283 -17.71 -7.55 -0.37
CA ASN A 283 -18.47 -8.60 0.29
C ASN A 283 -19.48 -9.19 -0.70
N ILE A 284 -19.46 -10.52 -0.83
CA ILE A 284 -20.42 -11.26 -1.65
C ILE A 284 -21.22 -12.25 -0.79
N GLN A 285 -22.40 -12.63 -1.27
CA GLN A 285 -23.28 -13.61 -0.62
C GLN A 285 -22.68 -15.01 -0.69
N THR A 286 -23.03 -15.87 0.26
CA THR A 286 -22.59 -17.27 0.30
C THR A 286 -22.89 -18.03 -0.99
N GLU A 287 -24.07 -17.82 -1.57
CA GLU A 287 -24.48 -18.46 -2.82
C GLU A 287 -23.58 -18.03 -4.00
N THR A 288 -23.26 -16.73 -4.08
CA THR A 288 -22.37 -16.20 -5.13
C THR A 288 -20.95 -16.77 -4.98
N PHE A 289 -20.43 -16.82 -3.74
CA PHE A 289 -19.13 -17.42 -3.46
C PHE A 289 -19.11 -18.90 -3.82
N TYR A 290 -20.16 -19.65 -3.45
CA TYR A 290 -20.30 -21.06 -3.78
C TYR A 290 -20.29 -21.28 -5.29
N ASP A 291 -21.14 -20.56 -6.03
CA ASP A 291 -21.26 -20.75 -7.48
C ASP A 291 -19.95 -20.53 -8.23
N ILE A 292 -19.15 -19.53 -7.81
CA ILE A 292 -17.89 -19.19 -8.45
C ILE A 292 -16.77 -20.10 -7.95
N ALA A 293 -16.61 -20.29 -6.64
CA ALA A 293 -15.39 -20.81 -6.03
C ALA A 293 -15.46 -22.30 -5.62
N LYS A 294 -16.60 -22.99 -5.71
CA LYS A 294 -16.75 -24.40 -5.27
C LYS A 294 -15.77 -25.37 -5.95
N ASN A 295 -15.35 -25.05 -7.17
CA ASN A 295 -14.43 -25.87 -7.94
C ASN A 295 -12.99 -25.31 -7.93
N ALA A 296 -12.69 -24.32 -7.11
CA ALA A 296 -11.32 -23.82 -6.93
C ALA A 296 -10.38 -24.96 -6.49
N ASP A 297 -9.17 -24.97 -7.05
CA ASP A 297 -8.16 -25.96 -6.71
C ASP A 297 -7.59 -25.70 -5.31
N ILE A 298 -7.54 -24.43 -4.90
CA ILE A 298 -6.95 -23.97 -3.65
C ILE A 298 -7.87 -22.94 -2.99
N LEU A 299 -8.08 -23.10 -1.68
CA LEU A 299 -8.70 -22.09 -0.84
C LEU A 299 -7.64 -21.48 0.08
N ILE A 300 -7.61 -20.14 0.16
CA ILE A 300 -6.71 -19.39 1.05
C ILE A 300 -7.56 -18.53 1.97
N TYR A 301 -7.59 -18.87 3.25
CA TYR A 301 -8.29 -18.11 4.27
C TYR A 301 -7.42 -16.95 4.75
N ASN A 302 -7.96 -15.74 4.72
CA ASN A 302 -7.31 -14.56 5.24
C ASN A 302 -7.55 -14.42 6.74
N SER A 303 -6.56 -14.70 7.55
CA SER A 303 -6.61 -14.67 9.01
C SER A 303 -6.53 -13.28 9.63
N THR A 304 -6.14 -12.26 8.88
CA THR A 304 -5.74 -10.96 9.43
C THR A 304 -6.86 -10.19 10.12
N ILE A 305 -8.11 -10.59 9.92
CA ILE A 305 -9.30 -9.94 10.49
C ILE A 305 -9.84 -10.72 11.70
N ASP A 306 -9.87 -12.05 11.61
CA ASP A 306 -10.61 -12.90 12.57
C ASP A 306 -9.71 -13.99 13.18
N GLY A 307 -8.40 -13.88 13.00
CA GLY A 307 -7.41 -14.81 13.55
C GLY A 307 -7.15 -16.01 12.66
N GLU A 308 -6.05 -16.70 12.96
CA GLU A 308 -5.62 -17.87 12.23
C GLU A 308 -6.50 -19.09 12.52
N LEU A 309 -6.59 -19.97 11.55
CA LEU A 309 -7.24 -21.27 11.64
C LEU A 309 -6.17 -22.36 11.57
N ASP A 310 -6.33 -23.40 12.39
CA ASP A 310 -5.40 -24.55 12.42
C ASP A 310 -5.95 -25.76 11.65
N SER A 311 -7.26 -25.81 11.38
CA SER A 311 -7.88 -26.98 10.78
C SER A 311 -9.03 -26.63 9.81
N ILE A 312 -9.28 -27.56 8.87
CA ILE A 312 -10.41 -27.51 7.96
C ILE A 312 -11.74 -27.52 8.73
N ASP A 313 -11.82 -28.23 9.86
CA ASP A 313 -13.02 -28.27 10.69
C ASP A 313 -13.36 -26.89 11.28
N GLN A 314 -12.35 -26.10 11.67
CA GLN A 314 -12.57 -24.73 12.12
C GLN A 314 -13.11 -23.85 10.98
N LEU A 315 -12.62 -24.03 9.75
CA LEU A 315 -13.10 -23.32 8.59
C LEU A 315 -14.56 -23.70 8.26
N ILE A 316 -14.90 -25.00 8.26
CA ILE A 316 -16.25 -25.51 8.06
C ILE A 316 -17.18 -25.01 9.16
N GLY A 317 -16.68 -24.91 10.40
CA GLY A 317 -17.41 -24.32 11.54
C GLY A 317 -17.85 -22.87 11.32
N LYS A 318 -17.10 -22.09 10.52
CA LYS A 318 -17.49 -20.72 10.14
C LYS A 318 -18.60 -20.71 9.07
N CYS A 319 -18.57 -21.65 8.12
CA CYS A 319 -19.58 -21.78 7.10
C CYS A 319 -19.66 -23.23 6.58
N GLY A 320 -20.70 -23.96 6.97
CA GLY A 320 -20.85 -25.40 6.67
C GLY A 320 -20.89 -25.74 5.18
N VAL A 321 -21.26 -24.80 4.30
CA VAL A 321 -21.30 -25.02 2.85
C VAL A 321 -19.90 -25.31 2.26
N LEU A 322 -18.84 -24.87 2.93
CA LEU A 322 -17.46 -25.08 2.50
C LEU A 322 -17.05 -26.57 2.47
N ALA A 323 -17.74 -27.44 3.22
CA ALA A 323 -17.52 -28.89 3.17
C ALA A 323 -17.73 -29.50 1.77
N ASP A 324 -18.52 -28.83 0.92
CA ASP A 324 -18.77 -29.27 -0.45
C ASP A 324 -17.73 -28.84 -1.49
N PHE A 325 -16.83 -27.94 -1.11
CA PHE A 325 -15.81 -27.38 -2.00
C PHE A 325 -14.75 -28.44 -2.39
N LYS A 326 -14.28 -28.38 -3.64
CA LYS A 326 -13.24 -29.26 -4.17
C LYS A 326 -11.98 -29.21 -3.29
N ALA A 327 -11.47 -28.00 -3.04
CA ALA A 327 -10.23 -27.81 -2.27
C ALA A 327 -10.34 -28.38 -0.83
N VAL A 328 -11.51 -28.29 -0.19
CA VAL A 328 -11.76 -28.86 1.14
C VAL A 328 -11.72 -30.40 1.08
N LYS A 329 -12.37 -31.00 0.09
CA LYS A 329 -12.39 -32.46 -0.10
C LYS A 329 -11.02 -33.04 -0.43
N GLU A 330 -10.17 -32.25 -1.08
CA GLU A 330 -8.82 -32.63 -1.49
C GLU A 330 -7.74 -32.23 -0.47
N GLY A 331 -8.13 -31.51 0.61
CA GLY A 331 -7.19 -31.03 1.63
C GLY A 331 -6.26 -29.92 1.13
N ASN A 332 -6.68 -29.13 0.13
CA ASN A 332 -5.94 -28.00 -0.44
C ASN A 332 -6.41 -26.66 0.12
N VAL A 333 -6.40 -26.55 1.44
CA VAL A 333 -6.85 -25.36 2.17
C VAL A 333 -5.69 -24.78 2.96
N TRP A 334 -5.48 -23.50 2.80
CA TRP A 334 -4.38 -22.75 3.39
C TRP A 334 -4.92 -21.56 4.20
N CYS A 335 -4.16 -21.15 5.20
CA CYS A 335 -4.47 -19.97 6.00
C CYS A 335 -3.28 -19.03 5.98
N THR A 336 -3.53 -17.71 5.91
CA THR A 336 -2.46 -16.73 6.02
C THR A 336 -2.04 -16.52 7.47
N GLY A 337 -0.76 -16.18 7.69
CA GLY A 337 -0.33 -15.58 8.95
C GLY A 337 -0.91 -14.18 9.13
N GLN A 338 -1.03 -13.73 10.38
CA GLN A 338 -1.56 -12.39 10.71
C GLN A 338 -0.62 -11.25 10.27
N ASN A 339 0.66 -11.54 10.03
CA ASN A 339 1.67 -10.58 9.61
C ASN A 339 1.54 -10.15 8.14
N MET A 340 0.81 -10.87 7.30
CA MET A 340 0.76 -10.68 5.84
C MET A 340 0.53 -9.24 5.38
N PHE A 341 -0.36 -8.48 6.04
CA PHE A 341 -0.67 -7.11 5.65
C PHE A 341 0.12 -6.05 6.43
N GLN A 342 0.71 -6.42 7.54
CA GLN A 342 1.55 -5.51 8.32
C GLN A 342 2.99 -5.52 7.84
N GLN A 343 3.46 -6.63 7.26
CA GLN A 343 4.81 -6.78 6.73
C GLN A 343 4.85 -6.46 5.24
N THR A 344 4.93 -5.19 4.93
CA THR A 344 4.90 -4.66 3.55
C THR A 344 6.10 -5.14 2.73
N THR A 345 7.27 -5.27 3.37
CA THR A 345 8.51 -5.78 2.75
C THR A 345 8.46 -7.27 2.45
N GLY A 346 7.49 -7.99 3.00
CA GLY A 346 7.29 -9.42 2.76
C GLY A 346 6.53 -9.77 1.48
N ALA A 347 6.19 -8.78 0.63
CA ALA A 347 5.38 -9.03 -0.57
C ALA A 347 6.02 -10.03 -1.54
N ALA A 348 7.34 -9.97 -1.74
CA ALA A 348 8.07 -10.90 -2.59
C ALA A 348 8.08 -12.33 -1.99
N ASP A 349 8.29 -12.43 -0.67
CA ASP A 349 8.31 -13.71 0.03
C ASP A 349 6.92 -14.38 -0.01
N MET A 350 5.83 -13.60 0.14
CA MET A 350 4.47 -14.10 -0.01
C MET A 350 4.19 -14.67 -1.42
N ILE A 351 4.74 -14.04 -2.46
CA ILE A 351 4.63 -14.57 -3.83
C ILE A 351 5.40 -15.88 -3.95
N CYS A 352 6.57 -16.02 -3.29
CA CYS A 352 7.33 -17.27 -3.25
C CYS A 352 6.55 -18.38 -2.52
N ASP A 353 5.92 -18.08 -1.38
CA ASP A 353 5.07 -19.04 -0.65
C ASP A 353 3.91 -19.50 -1.52
N LEU A 354 3.20 -18.58 -2.16
CA LEU A 354 2.13 -18.90 -3.10
C LEU A 354 2.61 -19.77 -4.26
N ASN A 355 3.79 -19.46 -4.83
CA ASN A 355 4.36 -20.27 -5.92
C ASN A 355 4.63 -21.70 -5.46
N ALA A 356 5.19 -21.89 -4.26
CA ALA A 356 5.41 -23.21 -3.69
C ALA A 356 4.09 -24.00 -3.53
N VAL A 357 3.01 -23.31 -3.11
CA VAL A 357 1.67 -23.91 -3.01
C VAL A 357 1.11 -24.29 -4.39
N PHE A 358 1.24 -23.43 -5.39
CA PHE A 358 0.73 -23.71 -6.75
C PHE A 358 1.50 -24.82 -7.47
N THR A 359 2.79 -24.96 -7.17
CA THR A 359 3.67 -25.98 -7.80
C THR A 359 3.75 -27.29 -7.00
N ASP A 360 3.01 -27.44 -5.90
CA ASP A 360 3.06 -28.61 -4.98
C ASP A 360 4.45 -28.86 -4.39
N THR A 361 5.26 -27.82 -4.25
CA THR A 361 6.60 -27.90 -3.65
C THR A 361 6.63 -27.35 -2.22
N ALA A 362 5.48 -26.91 -1.70
CA ALA A 362 5.37 -26.34 -0.37
C ALA A 362 5.67 -27.37 0.71
N ASP A 363 6.69 -27.10 1.55
CA ASP A 363 6.81 -27.69 2.88
C ASP A 363 6.30 -26.65 3.88
N SER A 364 5.30 -27.01 4.67
CA SER A 364 4.66 -26.07 5.62
C SER A 364 5.64 -25.48 6.63
N SER A 365 6.77 -26.14 6.87
CA SER A 365 7.84 -25.64 7.74
C SER A 365 8.68 -24.51 7.12
N ASP A 366 8.64 -24.36 5.79
CA ASP A 366 9.49 -23.44 5.05
C ASP A 366 8.73 -22.17 4.61
N LEU A 367 7.39 -22.14 4.78
CA LEU A 367 6.56 -20.99 4.42
C LEU A 367 6.52 -19.94 5.54
N THR A 368 6.58 -18.68 5.15
CA THR A 368 6.57 -17.55 6.09
C THR A 368 5.17 -16.98 6.33
N TYR A 369 4.33 -17.00 5.30
CA TYR A 369 3.02 -16.33 5.31
C TYR A 369 1.83 -17.26 5.16
N LEU A 370 2.07 -18.53 4.87
CA LEU A 370 1.02 -19.51 4.66
C LEU A 370 1.28 -20.76 5.48
N HIS A 371 0.23 -21.35 6.02
CA HIS A 371 0.24 -22.68 6.56
C HIS A 371 -0.96 -23.46 6.07
N LYS A 372 -0.77 -24.79 5.93
CA LYS A 372 -1.82 -25.70 5.47
C LYS A 372 -2.75 -26.02 6.64
N LEU A 373 -4.06 -26.04 6.38
CA LEU A 373 -5.03 -26.53 7.36
C LEU A 373 -5.08 -28.06 7.35
N ASP A 374 -5.07 -28.66 8.56
CA ASP A 374 -5.15 -30.12 8.76
C ASP A 374 -6.59 -30.66 8.68
#